data_8f381954e4b91c1721c55416945cc3ad
#
_entry.id   8f381954e4b91c1721c55416945cc3ad
#
_cell.length_a   1.000
_cell.length_b   1.000
_cell.length_c   1.000
_cell.angle_alpha   90.00
_cell.angle_beta   90.00
_cell.angle_gamma   90.00
#
_symmetry.space_group_name_H-M   'P 1'
#
loop_
_entity.id
_entity.type
_entity.pdbx_description
1 polymer ?
#
loop_
_entity_poly.entity_id
_entity_poly.type
_entity_poly.pdbx_seq_one_letter_code
_entity_poly.pdbx_strand_id
1 'polypeptide(L)'
;GFIPIWTSAKGLEAVTPMLDKGFAKAAPGKKRDAFEIMPFVNAIVHDDVAKCRDIVRPQIALYVGGMGARDKNFYNDHVSRQGWPDAAKKIQDLYLGGQKNDAVAAVPDDLCDAVCLLGPKERIRDQLGAWKHSPATTLILQGPNRKTMETLAELCL
;
A
#
# COMPACT_ATOMS: atom_id res chain seq x y z
N GLY A 1 -14.77 -0.16 -10.38
CA GLY A 1 -13.93 -0.21 -9.19
C GLY A 1 -12.56 0.41 -9.39
N PHE A 2 -11.81 0.55 -8.31
CA PHE A 2 -10.45 1.07 -8.29
C PHE A 2 -9.58 0.14 -7.45
N ILE A 3 -8.46 -0.32 -7.99
CA ILE A 3 -7.56 -1.28 -7.34
C ILE A 3 -6.16 -0.65 -7.22
N PRO A 4 -5.90 0.13 -6.16
CA PRO A 4 -4.57 0.70 -5.92
C PRO A 4 -3.63 -0.32 -5.28
N ILE A 5 -2.32 -0.13 -5.49
CA ILE A 5 -1.25 -0.85 -4.81
C ILE A 5 -0.31 0.15 -4.14
N TRP A 6 0.33 -0.24 -3.05
CA TRP A 6 1.22 0.62 -2.24
C TRP A 6 0.52 1.91 -1.79
N THR A 7 -0.74 1.78 -1.40
CA THR A 7 -1.56 2.88 -0.89
C THR A 7 -1.83 2.66 0.59
N SER A 8 -1.67 3.69 1.39
CA SER A 8 -2.09 3.69 2.80
C SER A 8 -3.57 4.00 2.95
N ALA A 9 -4.17 3.67 4.09
CA ALA A 9 -5.54 4.07 4.41
C ALA A 9 -5.74 5.60 4.27
N LYS A 10 -4.81 6.39 4.79
CA LYS A 10 -4.78 7.86 4.61
C LYS A 10 -4.61 8.29 3.15
N GLY A 11 -3.80 7.56 2.37
CA GLY A 11 -3.62 7.82 0.95
C GLY A 11 -4.89 7.67 0.14
N LEU A 12 -5.81 6.78 0.55
CA LEU A 12 -7.12 6.63 -0.08
C LEU A 12 -8.03 7.84 0.16
N GLU A 13 -7.95 8.48 1.32
CA GLU A 13 -8.73 9.69 1.59
C GLU A 13 -8.39 10.81 0.59
N ALA A 14 -7.11 10.95 0.25
CA ALA A 14 -6.65 11.94 -0.72
C ALA A 14 -7.17 11.69 -2.16
N VAL A 15 -7.54 10.46 -2.49
CA VAL A 15 -8.10 10.09 -3.81
C VAL A 15 -9.60 10.36 -3.90
N THR A 16 -10.31 10.37 -2.78
CA THR A 16 -11.79 10.55 -2.73
C THR A 16 -12.28 11.77 -3.51
N PRO A 17 -11.71 12.99 -3.36
CA PRO A 17 -12.17 14.16 -4.13
C PRO A 17 -12.00 14.02 -5.65
N MET A 18 -11.01 13.22 -6.09
CA MET A 18 -10.81 12.95 -7.53
C MET A 18 -11.89 12.01 -8.06
N LEU A 19 -12.25 10.98 -7.28
CA LEU A 19 -13.35 10.08 -7.61
C LEU A 19 -14.68 10.83 -7.68
N ASP A 20 -14.97 11.69 -6.72
CA ASP A 20 -16.19 12.50 -6.68
C ASP A 20 -16.32 13.42 -7.90
N LYS A 21 -15.22 14.07 -8.31
CA LYS A 21 -15.16 14.83 -9.57
C LYS A 21 -15.43 13.97 -10.80
N GLY A 22 -14.96 12.71 -10.78
CA GLY A 22 -15.23 11.74 -11.84
C GLY A 22 -16.71 11.35 -11.89
N PHE A 23 -17.30 11.06 -10.72
CA PHE A 23 -18.73 10.73 -10.64
C PHE A 23 -19.65 11.89 -11.03
N ALA A 24 -19.28 13.12 -10.70
CA ALA A 24 -20.03 14.30 -11.12
C ALA A 24 -20.11 14.47 -12.66
N LYS A 25 -19.18 13.85 -13.39
CA LYS A 25 -19.13 13.86 -14.87
C LYS A 25 -19.61 12.54 -15.48
N ALA A 26 -19.96 11.56 -14.68
CA ALA A 26 -20.34 10.22 -15.15
C ALA A 26 -21.73 10.23 -15.79
N ALA A 27 -21.96 9.28 -16.70
CA ALA A 27 -23.28 9.07 -17.29
C ALA A 27 -24.34 8.74 -16.23
N PRO A 28 -25.63 9.09 -16.48
CA PRO A 28 -26.72 8.73 -15.57
C PRO A 28 -26.72 7.25 -15.21
N GLY A 29 -26.98 6.95 -13.94
CA GLY A 29 -27.01 5.58 -13.42
C GLY A 29 -25.69 5.07 -12.83
N LYS A 30 -24.57 5.77 -12.98
CA LYS A 30 -23.32 5.47 -12.27
C LYS A 30 -23.40 6.03 -10.85
N LYS A 31 -23.46 5.12 -9.86
CA LYS A 31 -23.58 5.51 -8.44
C LYS A 31 -22.25 5.32 -7.72
N ARG A 32 -21.91 6.26 -6.84
CA ARG A 32 -20.70 6.22 -6.00
C ARG A 32 -20.73 4.98 -5.07
N ASP A 33 -21.90 4.66 -4.52
CA ASP A 33 -22.08 3.57 -3.57
C ASP A 33 -21.87 2.18 -4.18
N ALA A 34 -22.01 2.06 -5.51
CA ALA A 34 -21.71 0.83 -6.25
C ALA A 34 -20.25 0.74 -6.73
N PHE A 35 -19.41 1.70 -6.35
CA PHE A 35 -18.02 1.74 -6.80
C PHE A 35 -17.10 1.20 -5.71
N GLU A 36 -16.50 0.07 -5.98
CA GLU A 36 -15.59 -0.57 -5.05
C GLU A 36 -14.18 0.02 -5.12
N ILE A 37 -13.58 0.22 -3.96
CA ILE A 37 -12.19 0.61 -3.76
C ILE A 37 -11.50 -0.55 -3.05
N MET A 38 -10.63 -1.25 -3.77
CA MET A 38 -10.07 -2.54 -3.37
C MET A 38 -8.52 -2.49 -3.39
N PRO A 39 -7.86 -1.86 -2.41
CA PRO A 39 -6.41 -1.84 -2.37
C PRO A 39 -5.82 -3.24 -2.21
N PHE A 40 -4.70 -3.48 -2.92
CA PHE A 40 -3.82 -4.60 -2.62
C PHE A 40 -3.01 -4.32 -1.37
N VAL A 41 -3.06 -5.22 -0.39
CA VAL A 41 -2.34 -5.12 0.87
C VAL A 41 -1.56 -6.40 1.13
N ASN A 42 -0.25 -6.27 1.33
CA ASN A 42 0.56 -7.39 1.82
C ASN A 42 0.26 -7.60 3.30
N ALA A 43 -0.01 -8.83 3.69
CA ALA A 43 -0.27 -9.20 5.08
C ALA A 43 0.65 -10.31 5.54
N ILE A 44 1.39 -10.09 6.64
CA ILE A 44 2.34 -11.06 7.20
C ILE A 44 2.17 -11.11 8.71
N VAL A 45 1.69 -12.26 9.21
CA VAL A 45 1.57 -12.54 10.65
C VAL A 45 2.85 -13.17 11.16
N HIS A 46 3.61 -12.43 11.95
CA HIS A 46 4.84 -12.88 12.61
C HIS A 46 5.16 -11.98 13.81
N ASP A 47 5.76 -12.55 14.88
CA ASP A 47 6.07 -11.81 16.10
C ASP A 47 7.17 -10.76 15.89
N ASP A 48 8.12 -11.06 15.01
CA ASP A 48 9.21 -10.15 14.64
C ASP A 48 8.77 -9.24 13.49
N VAL A 49 8.42 -8.00 13.83
CA VAL A 49 7.97 -6.98 12.87
C VAL A 49 9.08 -6.59 11.89
N ALA A 50 10.35 -6.59 12.31
CA ALA A 50 11.46 -6.25 11.43
C ALA A 50 11.57 -7.27 10.28
N LYS A 51 11.46 -8.56 10.58
CA LYS A 51 11.40 -9.61 9.55
C LYS A 51 10.21 -9.44 8.60
N CYS A 52 9.04 -9.03 9.10
CA CYS A 52 7.89 -8.75 8.24
C CYS A 52 8.21 -7.65 7.23
N ARG A 53 8.84 -6.55 7.68
CA ARG A 53 9.25 -5.43 6.84
C ARG A 53 10.30 -5.85 5.80
N ASP A 54 11.29 -6.66 6.21
CA ASP A 54 12.34 -7.15 5.31
C ASP A 54 11.79 -8.00 4.15
N ILE A 55 10.66 -8.70 4.37
CA ILE A 55 9.98 -9.46 3.31
C ILE A 55 9.33 -8.54 2.27
N VAL A 56 8.77 -7.39 2.67
CA VAL A 56 8.03 -6.50 1.75
C VAL A 56 8.92 -5.44 1.10
N ARG A 57 10.02 -5.03 1.74
CA ARG A 57 10.94 -4.01 1.22
C ARG A 57 11.42 -4.24 -0.21
N PRO A 58 11.85 -5.46 -0.62
CA PRO A 58 12.32 -5.68 -1.99
C PRO A 58 11.25 -5.36 -3.05
N GLN A 59 10.01 -5.69 -2.77
CA GLN A 59 8.92 -5.42 -3.69
C GLN A 59 8.58 -3.93 -3.74
N ILE A 60 8.55 -3.24 -2.59
CA ILE A 60 8.37 -1.78 -2.54
C ILE A 60 9.50 -1.09 -3.31
N ALA A 61 10.76 -1.47 -3.07
CA ALA A 61 11.91 -0.90 -3.76
C ALA A 61 11.86 -1.11 -5.29
N LEU A 62 11.42 -2.29 -5.74
CA LEU A 62 11.23 -2.57 -7.17
C LEU A 62 10.20 -1.62 -7.78
N TYR A 63 9.03 -1.47 -7.17
CA TYR A 63 7.96 -0.63 -7.71
C TYR A 63 8.33 0.85 -7.67
N VAL A 64 8.79 1.33 -6.52
CA VAL A 64 9.13 2.75 -6.33
C VAL A 64 10.38 3.15 -7.09
N GLY A 65 11.37 2.23 -7.19
CA GLY A 65 12.66 2.50 -7.83
C GLY A 65 12.75 2.09 -9.29
N GLY A 66 12.17 0.92 -9.66
CA GLY A 66 12.49 0.24 -10.92
C GLY A 66 11.35 0.09 -11.92
N MET A 67 10.09 0.35 -11.57
CA MET A 67 8.94 0.13 -12.45
C MET A 67 8.64 1.31 -13.39
N GLY A 68 9.65 2.10 -13.73
CA GLY A 68 9.51 3.21 -14.68
C GLY A 68 10.80 3.97 -14.87
N ALA A 69 10.84 4.81 -15.89
CA ALA A 69 11.94 5.76 -16.08
C ALA A 69 11.92 6.82 -14.96
N ARG A 70 13.06 7.53 -14.78
CA ARG A 70 13.23 8.55 -13.73
C ARG A 70 12.09 9.57 -13.70
N ASP A 71 11.62 9.98 -14.84
CA ASP A 71 10.59 11.02 -15.00
C ASP A 71 9.17 10.46 -15.23
N LYS A 72 9.01 9.13 -15.21
CA LYS A 72 7.74 8.45 -15.52
C LYS A 72 7.54 7.20 -14.68
N ASN A 73 7.71 7.30 -13.39
CA ASN A 73 7.41 6.21 -12.47
C ASN A 73 6.17 6.57 -11.63
N PHE A 74 5.04 6.02 -12.04
CA PHE A 74 3.76 6.20 -11.33
C PHE A 74 3.85 5.86 -9.84
N TYR A 75 4.55 4.78 -9.48
CA TYR A 75 4.63 4.34 -8.08
C TYR A 75 5.53 5.25 -7.24
N ASN A 76 6.59 5.80 -7.82
CA ASN A 76 7.41 6.80 -7.17
C ASN A 76 6.61 8.05 -6.84
N ASP A 77 5.89 8.59 -7.83
CA ASP A 77 5.00 9.74 -7.66
C ASP A 77 3.88 9.46 -6.65
N HIS A 78 3.34 8.23 -6.67
CA HIS A 78 2.27 7.82 -5.78
C HIS A 78 2.74 7.78 -4.32
N VAL A 79 3.89 7.18 -4.04
CA VAL A 79 4.49 7.13 -2.69
C VAL A 79 4.92 8.53 -2.22
N SER A 80 5.48 9.34 -3.12
CA SER A 80 5.86 10.73 -2.84
C SER A 80 4.66 11.56 -2.37
N ARG A 81 3.52 11.45 -3.06
CA ARG A 81 2.29 12.16 -2.71
C ARG A 81 1.67 11.73 -1.39
N GLN A 82 1.96 10.53 -0.93
CA GLN A 82 1.50 10.02 0.36
C GLN A 82 2.37 10.46 1.55
N GLY A 83 3.47 11.18 1.32
CA GLY A 83 4.30 11.77 2.38
C GLY A 83 5.74 11.28 2.44
N TRP A 84 6.20 10.47 1.48
CA TRP A 84 7.57 9.95 1.42
C TRP A 84 8.36 10.40 0.17
N PRO A 85 8.41 11.72 -0.16
CA PRO A 85 9.10 12.18 -1.37
C PRO A 85 10.60 11.91 -1.36
N ASP A 86 11.26 12.15 -0.22
CA ASP A 86 12.71 11.95 -0.09
C ASP A 86 13.08 10.46 -0.15
N ALA A 87 12.29 9.60 0.50
CA ALA A 87 12.50 8.17 0.43
C ALA A 87 12.27 7.65 -0.99
N ALA A 88 11.20 8.06 -1.66
CA ALA A 88 10.89 7.66 -3.02
C ALA A 88 12.01 8.06 -3.99
N LYS A 89 12.51 9.29 -3.88
CA LYS A 89 13.65 9.77 -4.67
C LYS A 89 14.90 8.93 -4.41
N LYS A 90 15.26 8.72 -3.15
CA LYS A 90 16.45 7.93 -2.75
C LYS A 90 16.38 6.50 -3.26
N ILE A 91 15.24 5.84 -3.08
CA ILE A 91 15.03 4.47 -3.56
C ILE A 91 15.22 4.40 -5.08
N GLN A 92 14.65 5.34 -5.83
CA GLN A 92 14.77 5.37 -7.29
C GLN A 92 16.20 5.64 -7.74
N ASP A 93 16.90 6.59 -7.13
CA ASP A 93 18.30 6.92 -7.46
C ASP A 93 19.20 5.70 -7.28
N LEU A 94 19.09 5.01 -6.16
CA LEU A 94 19.86 3.79 -5.87
C LEU A 94 19.48 2.64 -6.80
N TYR A 95 18.19 2.43 -7.04
CA TYR A 95 17.72 1.32 -7.86
C TYR A 95 18.17 1.45 -9.31
N LEU A 96 17.99 2.63 -9.92
CA LEU A 96 18.42 2.91 -11.30
C LEU A 96 19.95 3.00 -11.42
N GLY A 97 20.65 3.33 -10.32
CA GLY A 97 22.11 3.26 -10.22
C GLY A 97 22.68 1.86 -10.06
N GLY A 98 21.83 0.80 -10.07
CA GLY A 98 22.25 -0.59 -9.92
C GLY A 98 22.48 -1.05 -8.48
N GLN A 99 22.36 -0.16 -7.50
CA GLN A 99 22.52 -0.41 -6.06
C GLN A 99 21.22 -0.95 -5.44
N LYS A 100 20.74 -2.09 -5.95
CA LYS A 100 19.42 -2.62 -5.59
C LYS A 100 19.28 -2.96 -4.11
N ASN A 101 20.32 -3.49 -3.48
CA ASN A 101 20.30 -3.81 -2.05
C ASN A 101 20.22 -2.53 -1.20
N ASP A 102 20.92 -1.48 -1.59
CA ASP A 102 20.86 -0.19 -0.91
C ASP A 102 19.48 0.47 -1.11
N ALA A 103 18.87 0.30 -2.28
CA ALA A 103 17.50 0.74 -2.55
C ALA A 103 16.49 0.03 -1.62
N VAL A 104 16.65 -1.28 -1.41
CA VAL A 104 15.84 -2.06 -0.45
C VAL A 104 16.02 -1.54 0.97
N ALA A 105 17.27 -1.31 1.39
CA ALA A 105 17.58 -0.76 2.72
C ALA A 105 17.08 0.69 2.90
N ALA A 106 16.88 1.44 1.81
CA ALA A 106 16.37 2.80 1.85
C ALA A 106 14.84 2.88 2.02
N VAL A 107 14.11 1.76 1.93
CA VAL A 107 12.66 1.72 2.19
C VAL A 107 12.42 1.91 3.69
N PRO A 108 11.76 3.00 4.14
CA PRO A 108 11.58 3.27 5.55
C PRO A 108 10.52 2.36 6.19
N ASP A 109 10.66 2.15 7.49
CA ASP A 109 9.78 1.31 8.29
C ASP A 109 8.32 1.78 8.26
N ASP A 110 8.12 3.07 8.41
CA ASP A 110 6.81 3.71 8.44
C ASP A 110 6.07 3.61 7.09
N LEU A 111 6.79 3.60 5.97
CA LEU A 111 6.19 3.31 4.67
C LEU A 111 5.70 1.86 4.61
N CYS A 112 6.53 0.88 5.04
CA CYS A 112 6.10 -0.52 5.10
C CYS A 112 4.84 -0.68 5.96
N ASP A 113 4.83 -0.06 7.14
CA ASP A 113 3.73 -0.13 8.11
C ASP A 113 2.45 0.55 7.62
N ALA A 114 2.57 1.61 6.81
CA ALA A 114 1.43 2.34 6.29
C ALA A 114 0.70 1.61 5.15
N VAL A 115 1.43 0.83 4.33
CA VAL A 115 0.89 0.20 3.11
C VAL A 115 0.70 -1.31 3.23
N CYS A 116 1.07 -1.91 4.38
CA CYS A 116 0.98 -3.35 4.64
C CYS A 116 0.35 -3.62 6.03
N LEU A 117 -0.04 -4.88 6.27
CA LEU A 117 -0.47 -5.41 7.56
C LEU A 117 0.61 -6.34 8.08
N LEU A 118 1.46 -5.86 9.01
CA LEU A 118 2.69 -6.53 9.41
C LEU A 118 2.79 -6.68 10.93
N GLY A 119 3.06 -7.90 11.40
CA GLY A 119 3.38 -8.16 12.80
C GLY A 119 2.50 -9.19 13.48
N PRO A 120 2.47 -9.22 14.81
CA PRO A 120 1.58 -10.10 15.57
C PRO A 120 0.11 -9.68 15.42
N LYS A 121 -0.79 -10.59 15.78
CA LYS A 121 -2.25 -10.45 15.62
C LYS A 121 -2.80 -9.12 16.17
N GLU A 122 -2.37 -8.73 17.35
CA GLU A 122 -2.81 -7.51 18.02
C GLU A 122 -2.44 -6.25 17.22
N ARG A 123 -1.19 -6.20 16.72
CA ARG A 123 -0.73 -5.10 15.86
C ARG A 123 -1.53 -5.02 14.56
N ILE A 124 -1.79 -6.17 13.94
CA ILE A 124 -2.62 -6.21 12.71
C ILE A 124 -4.05 -5.76 12.98
N ARG A 125 -4.61 -6.10 14.14
CA ARG A 125 -5.93 -5.59 14.57
C ARG A 125 -5.95 -4.07 14.62
N ASP A 126 -4.92 -3.45 15.22
CA ASP A 126 -4.81 -1.99 15.32
C ASP A 126 -4.66 -1.35 13.93
N GLN A 127 -3.82 -1.94 13.07
CA GLN A 127 -3.64 -1.48 11.68
C GLN A 127 -4.96 -1.58 10.89
N LEU A 128 -5.73 -2.66 11.04
CA LEU A 128 -7.05 -2.80 10.41
C LEU A 128 -8.04 -1.72 10.84
N GLY A 129 -7.89 -1.17 12.04
CA GLY A 129 -8.69 -0.04 12.51
C GLY A 129 -8.64 1.17 11.57
N ALA A 130 -7.44 1.52 11.06
CA ALA A 130 -7.28 2.61 10.09
C ALA A 130 -7.98 2.30 8.76
N TRP A 131 -7.90 1.06 8.28
CA TRP A 131 -8.57 0.64 7.05
C TRP A 131 -10.09 0.65 7.15
N LYS A 132 -10.65 0.26 8.31
CA LYS A 132 -12.11 0.30 8.57
C LYS A 132 -12.69 1.71 8.48
N HIS A 133 -11.89 2.73 8.77
CA HIS A 133 -12.31 4.14 8.68
C HIS A 133 -11.92 4.80 7.35
N SER A 134 -11.28 4.08 6.46
CA SER A 134 -10.87 4.58 5.13
C SER A 134 -11.99 4.38 4.09
N PRO A 135 -11.86 4.97 2.89
CA PRO A 135 -12.78 4.72 1.78
C PRO A 135 -12.70 3.32 1.16
N ALA A 136 -11.83 2.44 1.65
CA ALA A 136 -11.72 1.06 1.14
C ALA A 136 -13.02 0.27 1.39
N THR A 137 -13.49 -0.43 0.38
CA THR A 137 -14.66 -1.33 0.48
C THR A 137 -14.24 -2.77 0.73
N THR A 138 -13.07 -3.14 0.25
CA THR A 138 -12.51 -4.50 0.34
C THR A 138 -10.99 -4.40 0.38
N LEU A 139 -10.30 -5.22 1.19
CA LEU A 139 -8.86 -5.39 1.11
C LEU A 139 -8.52 -6.66 0.33
N ILE A 140 -7.75 -6.53 -0.74
CA ILE A 140 -7.23 -7.68 -1.49
C ILE A 140 -5.90 -8.08 -0.88
N LEU A 141 -5.84 -9.25 -0.25
CA LEU A 141 -4.61 -9.74 0.35
C LEU A 141 -3.66 -10.28 -0.71
N GLN A 142 -2.42 -9.80 -0.69
CA GLN A 142 -1.37 -10.28 -1.59
C GLN A 142 -0.44 -11.24 -0.84
N GLY A 143 -0.31 -12.47 -1.36
CA GLY A 143 0.62 -13.47 -0.89
C GLY A 143 0.45 -13.97 0.55
N PRO A 144 -0.75 -14.01 1.16
CA PRO A 144 -0.90 -14.48 2.52
C PRO A 144 -0.65 -16.00 2.59
N ASN A 145 0.09 -16.43 3.61
CA ASN A 145 0.14 -17.84 3.97
C ASN A 145 -1.10 -18.24 4.77
N ARG A 146 -1.28 -19.55 5.03
CA ARG A 146 -2.44 -20.07 5.75
C ARG A 146 -2.62 -19.44 7.13
N LYS A 147 -1.55 -19.32 7.92
CA LYS A 147 -1.60 -18.68 9.25
C LYS A 147 -2.10 -17.24 9.18
N THR A 148 -1.61 -16.48 8.19
CA THR A 148 -2.06 -15.10 7.97
C THR A 148 -3.54 -15.04 7.60
N MET A 149 -4.02 -15.93 6.73
CA MET A 149 -5.43 -15.99 6.34
C MET A 149 -6.33 -16.33 7.53
N GLU A 150 -5.98 -17.35 8.32
CA GLU A 150 -6.71 -17.75 9.53
C GLU A 150 -6.79 -16.59 10.53
N THR A 151 -5.65 -15.92 10.79
CA THR A 151 -5.61 -14.77 11.70
C THR A 151 -6.48 -13.62 11.23
N LEU A 152 -6.44 -13.28 9.94
CA LEU A 152 -7.27 -12.20 9.39
C LEU A 152 -8.75 -12.54 9.38
N ALA A 153 -9.12 -13.80 9.09
CA ALA A 153 -10.49 -14.26 9.21
C ALA A 153 -11.02 -14.08 10.64
N GLU A 154 -10.25 -14.46 11.67
CA GLU A 154 -10.62 -14.24 13.08
C GLU A 154 -10.76 -12.76 13.47
N LEU A 155 -10.06 -11.83 12.77
CA LEU A 155 -10.11 -10.41 13.05
C LEU A 155 -11.22 -9.67 12.30
N CYS A 156 -11.72 -10.23 11.19
CA CYS A 156 -12.65 -9.58 10.27
C CYS A 156 -14.06 -10.21 10.27
N LEU A 157 -14.19 -11.47 10.69
CA LEU A 157 -15.44 -12.23 10.77
C LEU A 157 -15.93 -12.36 12.20
#